data_90afe0cd0ce162ce3eff6f42b1baafae
#
_entry.id   90afe0cd0ce162ce3eff6f42b1baafae
#
_cell.length_a   1.000
_cell.length_b   1.000
_cell.length_c   1.000
_cell.angle_alpha   90.00
_cell.angle_beta   90.00
_cell.angle_gamma   90.00
#
_symmetry.space_group_name_H-M   'P 1'
#
loop_
_entity.id
_entity.type
_entity.pdbx_description
1 polymer ?
#
loop_
_entity_poly.entity_id
_entity_poly.type
_entity_poly.pdbx_seq_one_letter_code
_entity_poly.pdbx_strand_id
1 'polypeptide(L)'
;LDMLGLEAPSTINGIAQMPIEGTSFAPVLSNAQAIVNRGPQYFEMFGHRGLWEDGWKAVAFHQMGTPFENDKWELYNLDADFNECNDLAEVEPERLARMIDKWWEEANKHSVLPLDDRFAPRFAENAERHTGERTNYTFWRGMGHLPSDVAPDLRSRSYTISAVIDVPKDGCEGVIISHGDLTSGY
;
A
#
# COMPACT_ATOMS: atom_id res chain seq x y z
N LEU A 1 -3.36 18.10 -5.98
CA LEU A 1 -2.42 19.20 -6.27
C LEU A 1 -2.91 20.00 -7.47
N ASP A 2 -3.17 19.36 -8.62
CA ASP A 2 -3.59 20.00 -9.86
C ASP A 2 -4.79 20.96 -9.68
N MET A 3 -5.85 20.54 -8.99
CA MET A 3 -7.01 21.41 -8.70
C MET A 3 -6.68 22.68 -7.90
N LEU A 4 -5.59 22.69 -7.20
CA LEU A 4 -5.11 23.82 -6.41
C LEU A 4 -4.02 24.63 -7.14
N GLY A 5 -3.66 24.23 -8.35
CA GLY A 5 -2.55 24.83 -9.10
C GLY A 5 -1.19 24.64 -8.40
N LEU A 6 -1.02 23.58 -7.62
CA LEU A 6 0.20 23.28 -6.90
C LEU A 6 1.01 22.20 -7.61
N GLU A 7 2.31 22.41 -7.71
CA GLU A 7 3.25 21.40 -8.16
C GLU A 7 3.84 20.65 -6.96
N ALA A 8 4.06 19.35 -7.12
CA ALA A 8 4.79 18.57 -6.12
C ALA A 8 6.27 18.94 -6.19
N PRO A 9 6.93 19.21 -5.05
CA PRO A 9 8.36 19.46 -5.06
C PRO A 9 9.12 18.18 -5.45
N SER A 10 10.09 18.30 -6.34
CA SER A 10 10.96 17.18 -6.71
C SER A 10 11.98 16.81 -5.61
N THR A 11 12.23 17.76 -4.68
CA THR A 11 13.12 17.56 -3.53
C THR A 11 12.56 18.26 -2.30
N ILE A 12 12.72 17.64 -1.12
CA ILE A 12 12.42 18.24 0.18
C ILE A 12 13.65 18.08 1.07
N ASN A 13 14.19 19.20 1.59
CA ASN A 13 15.41 19.21 2.42
C ASN A 13 16.61 18.48 1.76
N GLY A 14 16.74 18.60 0.44
CA GLY A 14 17.82 17.95 -0.33
C GLY A 14 17.57 16.46 -0.65
N ILE A 15 16.44 15.90 -0.23
CA ILE A 15 16.09 14.50 -0.49
C ILE A 15 15.15 14.46 -1.72
N ALA A 16 15.53 13.69 -2.73
CA ALA A 16 14.69 13.47 -3.91
C ALA A 16 13.39 12.78 -3.50
N GLN A 17 12.27 13.29 -3.99
CA GLN A 17 10.96 12.72 -3.71
C GLN A 17 10.58 11.67 -4.76
N MET A 18 9.85 10.66 -4.33
CA MET A 18 9.26 9.70 -5.26
C MET A 18 8.21 10.41 -6.15
N PRO A 19 8.10 10.04 -7.43
CA PRO A 19 7.09 10.58 -8.32
C PRO A 19 5.69 10.25 -7.81
N ILE A 20 4.74 11.17 -8.04
CA ILE A 20 3.33 10.90 -7.79
C ILE A 20 2.78 10.14 -9.00
N GLU A 21 2.43 8.88 -8.81
CA GLU A 21 1.94 7.98 -9.87
C GLU A 21 0.46 8.22 -10.22
N GLY A 22 -0.26 8.98 -9.40
CA GLY A 22 -1.68 9.27 -9.63
C GLY A 22 -1.92 10.20 -10.81
N THR A 23 -2.98 9.97 -11.55
CA THR A 23 -3.44 10.84 -12.65
C THR A 23 -4.47 11.83 -12.14
N SER A 24 -4.38 13.09 -12.57
CA SER A 24 -5.36 14.12 -12.21
C SER A 24 -6.72 13.81 -12.80
N PHE A 25 -7.77 13.90 -11.98
CA PHE A 25 -9.16 13.85 -12.42
C PHE A 25 -9.80 15.27 -12.53
N ALA A 26 -9.01 16.32 -12.35
CA ALA A 26 -9.51 17.71 -12.44
C ALA A 26 -10.29 18.01 -13.74
N PRO A 27 -9.89 17.50 -14.93
CA PRO A 27 -10.65 17.71 -16.16
C PRO A 27 -12.10 17.22 -16.09
N VAL A 28 -12.38 16.15 -15.33
CA VAL A 28 -13.75 15.60 -15.21
C VAL A 28 -14.68 16.53 -14.42
N LEU A 29 -14.15 17.36 -13.54
CA LEU A 29 -14.93 18.30 -12.74
C LEU A 29 -15.58 19.41 -13.59
N SER A 30 -14.93 19.77 -14.71
CA SER A 30 -15.44 20.79 -15.63
C SER A 30 -16.13 20.20 -16.88
N ASN A 31 -15.82 18.95 -17.21
CA ASN A 31 -16.37 18.26 -18.37
C ASN A 31 -16.58 16.78 -18.05
N ALA A 32 -17.83 16.37 -17.86
CA ALA A 32 -18.21 14.97 -17.57
C ALA A 32 -17.80 13.97 -18.67
N GLN A 33 -17.49 14.44 -19.87
CA GLN A 33 -17.01 13.62 -21.00
C GLN A 33 -15.47 13.62 -21.12
N ALA A 34 -14.75 14.26 -20.19
CA ALA A 34 -13.30 14.26 -20.23
C ALA A 34 -12.75 12.84 -20.02
N ILE A 35 -11.80 12.46 -20.86
CA ILE A 35 -11.10 11.18 -20.73
C ILE A 35 -9.91 11.38 -19.79
N VAL A 36 -9.84 10.58 -18.73
CA VAL A 36 -8.69 10.50 -17.84
C VAL A 36 -7.97 9.17 -18.12
N ASN A 37 -6.85 9.26 -18.83
CA ASN A 37 -6.01 8.09 -19.08
C ASN A 37 -5.18 7.80 -17.83
N ARG A 38 -5.51 6.72 -17.11
CA ARG A 38 -4.79 6.30 -15.89
C ARG A 38 -3.59 5.40 -16.16
N GLY A 39 -3.45 4.89 -17.38
CA GLY A 39 -2.52 3.82 -17.65
C GLY A 39 -2.86 2.50 -16.93
N PRO A 40 -1.98 1.51 -17.03
CA PRO A 40 -2.21 0.21 -16.42
C PRO A 40 -2.26 0.31 -14.89
N GLN A 41 -3.17 -0.45 -14.27
CA GLN A 41 -3.29 -0.57 -12.81
C GLN A 41 -3.01 -2.02 -12.43
N TYR A 42 -1.88 -2.26 -11.77
CA TYR A 42 -1.55 -3.58 -11.25
C TYR A 42 -2.04 -3.75 -9.82
N PHE A 43 -2.31 -4.98 -9.45
CA PHE A 43 -2.71 -5.39 -8.11
C PHE A 43 -1.93 -6.64 -7.71
N GLU A 44 -1.53 -6.70 -6.45
CA GLU A 44 -0.95 -7.88 -5.81
C GLU A 44 -1.41 -7.96 -4.37
N MET A 45 -1.80 -9.16 -3.93
CA MET A 45 -2.09 -9.46 -2.54
C MET A 45 -1.87 -10.95 -2.27
N PHE A 46 -0.82 -11.28 -1.51
CA PHE A 46 -0.48 -12.66 -1.13
C PHE A 46 -0.38 -13.62 -2.32
N GLY A 47 0.20 -13.15 -3.42
CA GLY A 47 0.35 -13.93 -4.65
C GLY A 47 -0.82 -13.82 -5.63
N HIS A 48 -2.00 -13.37 -5.20
CA HIS A 48 -3.07 -13.02 -6.13
C HIS A 48 -2.63 -11.82 -6.96
N ARG A 49 -2.79 -11.90 -8.27
CA ARG A 49 -2.30 -10.90 -9.22
C ARG A 49 -3.41 -10.41 -10.11
N GLY A 50 -3.36 -9.14 -10.48
CA GLY A 50 -4.29 -8.57 -11.41
C GLY A 50 -3.70 -7.37 -12.14
N LEU A 51 -4.11 -7.16 -13.38
CA LEU A 51 -3.87 -5.96 -14.16
C LEU A 51 -5.16 -5.49 -14.79
N TRP A 52 -5.46 -4.22 -14.64
CA TRP A 52 -6.51 -3.53 -15.38
C TRP A 52 -5.88 -2.53 -16.35
N GLU A 53 -6.31 -2.53 -17.59
CA GLU A 53 -5.91 -1.58 -18.62
C GLU A 53 -7.02 -1.46 -19.66
N ASP A 54 -7.47 -0.23 -19.94
CA ASP A 54 -8.40 0.10 -21.02
C ASP A 54 -9.65 -0.81 -21.08
N GLY A 55 -10.32 -0.99 -19.94
CA GLY A 55 -11.53 -1.81 -19.82
C GLY A 55 -11.30 -3.32 -19.76
N TRP A 56 -10.06 -3.78 -19.91
CA TRP A 56 -9.68 -5.18 -19.78
C TRP A 56 -9.05 -5.48 -18.43
N LYS A 57 -9.28 -6.69 -17.93
CA LYS A 57 -8.72 -7.18 -16.68
C LYS A 57 -8.16 -8.58 -16.85
N ALA A 58 -6.88 -8.75 -16.55
CA ALA A 58 -6.25 -10.06 -16.40
C ALA A 58 -6.07 -10.34 -14.91
N VAL A 59 -6.41 -11.55 -14.44
CA VAL A 59 -6.29 -11.95 -13.04
C VAL A 59 -5.73 -13.35 -12.90
N ALA A 60 -4.97 -13.58 -11.82
CA ALA A 60 -4.55 -14.91 -11.40
C ALA A 60 -4.85 -15.10 -9.92
N PHE A 61 -5.67 -16.09 -9.61
CA PHE A 61 -5.85 -16.58 -8.25
C PHE A 61 -4.65 -17.44 -7.87
N HIS A 62 -4.06 -17.16 -6.70
CA HIS A 62 -2.95 -17.95 -6.17
C HIS A 62 -3.42 -18.86 -5.05
N GLN A 63 -3.03 -20.13 -5.10
CA GLN A 63 -3.23 -21.04 -3.97
C GLN A 63 -1.98 -21.02 -3.08
N MET A 64 -2.14 -20.54 -1.85
CA MET A 64 -1.04 -20.43 -0.89
C MET A 64 -0.21 -21.72 -0.79
N GLY A 65 1.11 -21.56 -0.83
CA GLY A 65 2.06 -22.65 -0.74
C GLY A 65 2.31 -23.40 -2.05
N THR A 66 1.73 -22.97 -3.17
CA THR A 66 2.01 -23.55 -4.49
C THR A 66 2.98 -22.66 -5.26
N PRO A 67 3.70 -23.19 -6.29
CA PRO A 67 4.52 -22.37 -7.17
C PRO A 67 3.68 -21.36 -7.98
N PHE A 68 4.10 -20.10 -8.02
CA PHE A 68 3.40 -19.01 -8.73
C PHE A 68 3.27 -19.23 -10.25
N GLU A 69 4.17 -19.97 -10.84
CA GLU A 69 4.15 -20.35 -12.25
C GLU A 69 3.02 -21.32 -12.62
N ASN A 70 2.43 -21.98 -11.64
CA ASN A 70 1.28 -22.87 -11.85
C ASN A 70 -0.06 -22.16 -11.87
N ASP A 71 -0.09 -20.87 -11.53
CA ASP A 71 -1.33 -20.12 -11.47
C ASP A 71 -1.91 -19.90 -12.86
N LYS A 72 -3.20 -20.22 -12.99
CA LYS A 72 -3.95 -19.95 -14.21
C LYS A 72 -4.36 -18.48 -14.25
N TRP A 73 -4.06 -17.81 -15.36
CA TRP A 73 -4.58 -16.47 -15.63
C TRP A 73 -5.90 -16.53 -16.37
N GLU A 74 -6.79 -15.64 -16.02
CA GLU A 74 -8.10 -15.41 -16.63
C GLU A 74 -8.13 -14.00 -17.23
N LEU A 75 -8.95 -13.78 -18.25
CA LEU A 75 -9.06 -12.50 -18.95
C LEU A 75 -10.53 -12.08 -19.10
N TYR A 76 -10.82 -10.83 -18.77
CA TYR A 76 -12.16 -10.28 -18.82
C TYR A 76 -12.21 -8.94 -19.54
N ASN A 77 -13.27 -8.71 -20.32
CA ASN A 77 -13.60 -7.40 -20.89
C ASN A 77 -14.69 -6.77 -20.03
N LEU A 78 -14.29 -5.84 -19.14
CA LEU A 78 -15.21 -5.24 -18.15
C LEU A 78 -16.23 -4.29 -18.78
N ASP A 79 -15.97 -3.75 -19.97
CA ASP A 79 -16.94 -2.92 -20.70
C ASP A 79 -18.13 -3.73 -21.21
N ALA A 80 -17.90 -5.01 -21.53
CA ALA A 80 -18.94 -5.93 -22.01
C ALA A 80 -19.48 -6.86 -20.91
N ASP A 81 -18.65 -7.21 -19.95
CA ASP A 81 -18.92 -8.17 -18.88
C ASP A 81 -18.32 -7.68 -17.54
N PHE A 82 -18.98 -6.69 -16.94
CA PHE A 82 -18.54 -6.12 -15.66
C PHE A 82 -18.50 -7.14 -14.52
N ASN A 83 -19.31 -8.19 -14.59
CA ASN A 83 -19.38 -9.21 -13.54
C ASN A 83 -18.40 -10.37 -13.72
N GLU A 84 -17.52 -10.32 -14.73
CA GLU A 84 -16.46 -11.32 -14.96
C GLU A 84 -17.02 -12.75 -15.08
N CYS A 85 -18.13 -12.92 -15.83
CA CYS A 85 -18.78 -14.22 -16.00
C CYS A 85 -18.17 -15.04 -17.15
N ASN A 86 -17.47 -14.41 -18.09
CA ASN A 86 -16.96 -15.03 -19.30
C ASN A 86 -15.43 -14.85 -19.40
N ASP A 87 -14.69 -15.90 -19.06
CA ASP A 87 -13.23 -15.92 -19.23
C ASP A 87 -12.87 -15.97 -20.71
N LEU A 88 -12.15 -14.96 -21.19
CA LEU A 88 -11.72 -14.80 -22.59
C LEU A 88 -10.27 -15.24 -22.80
N ALA A 89 -9.62 -15.87 -21.83
CA ALA A 89 -8.20 -16.25 -21.90
C ALA A 89 -7.89 -17.13 -23.13
N GLU A 90 -8.77 -18.07 -23.46
CA GLU A 90 -8.59 -18.94 -24.62
C GLU A 90 -8.98 -18.27 -25.95
N VAL A 91 -9.81 -17.24 -25.92
CA VAL A 91 -10.31 -16.51 -27.10
C VAL A 91 -9.33 -15.40 -27.50
N GLU A 92 -8.71 -14.75 -26.52
CA GLU A 92 -7.79 -13.61 -26.69
C GLU A 92 -6.39 -13.89 -26.08
N PRO A 93 -5.73 -15.00 -26.46
CA PRO A 93 -4.48 -15.42 -25.80
C PRO A 93 -3.34 -14.42 -25.96
N GLU A 94 -3.28 -13.72 -27.11
CA GLU A 94 -2.24 -12.69 -27.34
C GLU A 94 -2.45 -11.46 -26.44
N ARG A 95 -3.69 -11.08 -26.19
CA ARG A 95 -4.00 -10.00 -25.26
C ARG A 95 -3.64 -10.40 -23.83
N LEU A 96 -4.02 -11.59 -23.42
CA LEU A 96 -3.67 -12.11 -22.10
C LEU A 96 -2.16 -12.12 -21.90
N ALA A 97 -1.38 -12.61 -22.86
CA ALA A 97 0.07 -12.65 -22.79
C ALA A 97 0.67 -11.23 -22.58
N ARG A 98 0.23 -10.25 -23.39
CA ARG A 98 0.68 -8.85 -23.22
C ARG A 98 0.35 -8.27 -21.86
N MET A 99 -0.84 -8.57 -21.31
CA MET A 99 -1.25 -8.08 -20.00
C MET A 99 -0.47 -8.76 -18.87
N ILE A 100 -0.14 -10.03 -19.01
CA ILE A 100 0.75 -10.72 -18.06
C ILE A 100 2.14 -10.09 -18.07
N ASP A 101 2.74 -9.90 -19.26
CA ASP A 101 4.06 -9.25 -19.38
C ASP A 101 4.04 -7.86 -18.76
N LYS A 102 2.98 -7.11 -19.00
CA LYS A 102 2.79 -5.77 -18.42
C LYS A 102 2.67 -5.80 -16.89
N TRP A 103 1.98 -6.80 -16.35
CA TRP A 103 1.93 -6.99 -14.90
C TRP A 103 3.33 -7.19 -14.31
N TRP A 104 4.16 -8.02 -14.94
CA TRP A 104 5.52 -8.27 -14.47
C TRP A 104 6.41 -7.02 -14.58
N GLU A 105 6.24 -6.21 -15.64
CA GLU A 105 6.93 -4.92 -15.78
C GLU A 105 6.60 -3.98 -14.62
N GLU A 106 5.29 -3.80 -14.32
CA GLU A 106 4.83 -2.93 -13.24
C GLU A 106 5.26 -3.49 -11.87
N ALA A 107 5.17 -4.79 -11.65
CA ALA A 107 5.62 -5.44 -10.41
C ALA A 107 7.11 -5.21 -10.13
N ASN A 108 7.94 -5.28 -11.16
CA ASN A 108 9.37 -5.00 -11.05
C ASN A 108 9.65 -3.51 -10.78
N LYS A 109 8.98 -2.62 -11.54
CA LYS A 109 9.10 -1.16 -11.39
C LYS A 109 8.74 -0.69 -9.98
N HIS A 110 7.73 -1.28 -9.37
CA HIS A 110 7.18 -0.87 -8.07
C HIS A 110 7.66 -1.74 -6.89
N SER A 111 8.73 -2.52 -7.08
CA SER A 111 9.34 -3.33 -6.01
C SER A 111 8.37 -4.32 -5.34
N VAL A 112 7.45 -4.88 -6.12
CA VAL A 112 6.51 -5.92 -5.66
C VAL A 112 7.22 -7.27 -5.50
N LEU A 113 8.27 -7.49 -6.29
CA LEU A 113 9.03 -8.72 -6.31
C LEU A 113 10.10 -8.78 -5.20
N PRO A 114 10.43 -9.96 -4.66
CA PRO A 114 9.81 -11.27 -4.95
C PRO A 114 8.40 -11.39 -4.37
N LEU A 115 7.54 -12.19 -5.02
CA LEU A 115 6.23 -12.53 -4.49
C LEU A 115 6.36 -13.31 -3.18
N ASP A 116 5.46 -13.05 -2.24
CA ASP A 116 5.43 -13.73 -0.94
C ASP A 116 3.97 -13.96 -0.52
N ASP A 117 3.54 -15.21 -0.54
CA ASP A 117 2.20 -15.64 -0.15
C ASP A 117 2.06 -15.96 1.34
N ARG A 118 3.17 -15.91 2.11
CA ARG A 118 3.19 -16.21 3.54
C ARG A 118 2.50 -15.11 4.33
N PHE A 119 1.44 -15.44 5.05
CA PHE A 119 0.72 -14.46 5.88
C PHE A 119 1.43 -14.19 7.22
N ALA A 120 1.41 -15.14 8.14
CA ALA A 120 1.93 -14.94 9.50
C ALA A 120 3.46 -14.74 9.57
N PRO A 121 4.31 -15.52 8.85
CA PRO A 121 5.74 -15.30 8.86
C PRO A 121 6.15 -13.92 8.34
N ARG A 122 5.49 -13.40 7.31
CA ARG A 122 5.76 -12.07 6.73
C ARG A 122 5.55 -10.96 7.75
N PHE A 123 4.50 -11.02 8.56
CA PHE A 123 4.27 -10.04 9.63
C PHE A 123 5.30 -10.18 10.76
N ALA A 124 5.65 -11.41 11.15
CA ALA A 124 6.65 -11.64 12.18
C ALA A 124 8.04 -11.13 11.76
N GLU A 125 8.47 -11.42 10.54
CA GLU A 125 9.74 -10.94 9.98
C GLU A 125 9.78 -9.40 9.88
N ASN A 126 8.67 -8.76 9.53
CA ASN A 126 8.58 -7.30 9.49
C ASN A 126 8.66 -6.69 10.90
N ALA A 127 7.96 -7.26 11.87
CA ALA A 127 8.04 -6.81 13.25
C ALA A 127 9.48 -6.91 13.80
N GLU A 128 10.16 -8.01 13.55
CA GLU A 128 11.55 -8.20 13.93
C GLU A 128 12.49 -7.20 13.23
N ARG A 129 12.28 -6.93 11.95
CA ARG A 129 13.05 -5.93 11.19
C ARG A 129 12.89 -4.52 11.75
N HIS A 130 11.68 -4.13 12.15
CA HIS A 130 11.40 -2.77 12.62
C HIS A 130 11.70 -2.56 14.10
N THR A 131 11.42 -3.52 14.93
CA THR A 131 11.64 -3.42 16.38
C THR A 131 12.92 -4.09 16.84
N GLY A 132 13.25 -5.28 16.31
CA GLY A 132 14.45 -6.03 16.63
C GLY A 132 14.72 -6.09 18.13
N GLU A 133 15.98 -5.93 18.51
CA GLU A 133 16.45 -5.83 19.91
C GLU A 133 16.42 -4.39 20.46
N ARG A 134 15.69 -3.49 19.79
CA ARG A 134 15.61 -2.09 20.22
C ARG A 134 14.99 -1.99 21.61
N THR A 135 15.72 -1.39 22.54
CA THR A 135 15.30 -1.18 23.94
C THR A 135 15.00 0.27 24.28
N ASN A 136 15.36 1.21 23.39
CA ASN A 136 15.15 2.63 23.61
C ASN A 136 14.42 3.24 22.42
N TYR A 137 13.38 4.01 22.71
CA TYR A 137 12.55 4.70 21.74
C TYR A 137 12.48 6.17 22.10
N THR A 138 12.56 7.04 21.12
CA THR A 138 12.38 8.48 21.30
C THR A 138 11.24 8.95 20.43
N PHE A 139 10.29 9.64 21.03
CA PHE A 139 9.12 10.19 20.34
C PHE A 139 9.16 11.71 20.43
N TRP A 140 8.66 12.38 19.42
CA TRP A 140 8.64 13.82 19.32
C TRP A 140 7.21 14.34 19.26
N ARG A 141 7.01 15.57 19.69
CA ARG A 141 5.69 16.22 19.58
C ARG A 141 5.18 16.16 18.14
N GLY A 142 3.90 15.95 17.98
CA GLY A 142 3.26 15.89 16.65
C GLY A 142 3.40 14.54 15.93
N MET A 143 4.05 13.54 16.52
CA MET A 143 3.96 12.18 16.02
C MET A 143 2.53 11.66 16.24
N GLY A 144 1.98 11.06 15.19
CA GLY A 144 0.66 10.44 15.21
C GLY A 144 0.69 9.03 15.77
N HIS A 145 -0.38 8.30 15.51
CA HIS A 145 -0.50 6.88 15.86
C HIS A 145 0.65 6.05 15.27
N LEU A 146 1.26 5.23 16.12
CA LEU A 146 2.24 4.23 15.70
C LEU A 146 1.56 2.86 15.66
N PRO A 147 1.56 2.18 14.51
CA PRO A 147 1.04 0.82 14.41
C PRO A 147 1.86 -0.16 15.26
N SER A 148 1.24 -1.26 15.66
CA SER A 148 1.79 -2.22 16.62
C SER A 148 3.07 -2.92 16.15
N ASP A 149 3.33 -2.96 14.85
CA ASP A 149 4.53 -3.56 14.25
C ASP A 149 5.78 -2.67 14.34
N VAL A 150 5.62 -1.36 14.62
CA VAL A 150 6.73 -0.41 14.83
C VAL A 150 6.75 0.19 16.23
N ALA A 151 5.68 0.02 17.00
CA ALA A 151 5.59 0.48 18.39
C ALA A 151 6.44 -0.40 19.33
N PRO A 152 6.89 0.14 20.49
CA PRO A 152 7.55 -0.69 21.50
C PRO A 152 6.66 -1.83 21.97
N ASP A 153 7.17 -3.05 21.99
CA ASP A 153 6.48 -4.16 22.65
C ASP A 153 6.70 -4.08 24.16
N LEU A 154 5.68 -3.63 24.88
CA LEU A 154 5.69 -3.47 26.34
C LEU A 154 5.11 -4.67 27.09
N ARG A 155 4.65 -5.70 26.38
CA ARG A 155 4.01 -6.88 26.99
C ARG A 155 5.02 -7.67 27.81
N SER A 156 4.66 -7.97 29.06
CA SER A 156 5.47 -8.78 29.99
C SER A 156 6.89 -8.24 30.23
N ARG A 157 7.07 -6.92 30.18
CA ARG A 157 8.37 -6.25 30.38
C ARG A 157 8.25 -5.10 31.37
N SER A 158 9.34 -4.85 32.10
CA SER A 158 9.48 -3.60 32.86
C SER A 158 9.95 -2.49 31.91
N TYR A 159 9.38 -1.29 32.01
CA TYR A 159 9.77 -0.16 31.18
C TYR A 159 9.69 1.14 31.98
N THR A 160 10.33 2.17 31.48
CA THR A 160 10.28 3.53 32.02
C THR A 160 9.88 4.46 30.87
N ILE A 161 8.95 5.36 31.17
CA ILE A 161 8.59 6.46 30.28
C ILE A 161 9.08 7.77 30.93
N SER A 162 9.83 8.56 30.17
CA SER A 162 10.28 9.90 30.58
C SER A 162 9.86 10.91 29.54
N ALA A 163 9.36 12.06 29.96
CA ALA A 163 8.98 13.15 29.07
C ALA A 163 9.62 14.46 29.53
N VAL A 164 10.11 15.24 28.57
CA VAL A 164 10.49 16.64 28.77
C VAL A 164 9.35 17.50 28.25
N ILE A 165 8.71 18.26 29.15
CA ILE A 165 7.56 19.08 28.82
C ILE A 165 7.77 20.53 29.26
N ASP A 166 7.26 21.47 28.47
CA ASP A 166 7.16 22.87 28.83
C ASP A 166 5.70 23.19 29.21
N VAL A 167 5.50 23.57 30.45
CA VAL A 167 4.16 23.91 30.97
C VAL A 167 3.98 25.41 30.96
N PRO A 168 2.99 25.96 30.24
CA PRO A 168 2.66 27.38 30.27
C PRO A 168 2.30 27.86 31.68
N LYS A 169 2.45 29.17 31.93
CA LYS A 169 2.15 29.74 33.26
C LYS A 169 0.70 29.50 33.72
N ASP A 170 -0.21 29.43 32.76
CA ASP A 170 -1.65 29.20 32.99
C ASP A 170 -2.00 27.71 33.13
N GLY A 171 -0.99 26.83 33.13
CA GLY A 171 -1.15 25.38 33.17
C GLY A 171 -1.44 24.77 31.79
N CYS A 172 -1.54 23.45 31.76
CA CYS A 172 -2.00 22.69 30.62
C CYS A 172 -2.62 21.37 31.09
N GLU A 173 -3.48 20.81 30.24
CA GLU A 173 -3.94 19.44 30.37
C GLU A 173 -3.84 18.72 29.05
N GLY A 174 -3.79 17.40 29.08
CA GLY A 174 -3.72 16.57 27.88
C GLY A 174 -2.98 15.26 28.11
N VAL A 175 -2.99 14.42 27.08
CA VAL A 175 -2.31 13.13 27.08
C VAL A 175 -0.88 13.33 26.62
N ILE A 176 0.10 12.88 27.41
CA ILE A 176 1.52 12.88 27.04
C ILE A 176 1.79 11.70 26.11
N ILE A 177 1.30 10.52 26.48
CA ILE A 177 1.40 9.29 25.71
C ILE A 177 0.23 8.38 26.07
N SER A 178 -0.25 7.63 25.11
CA SER A 178 -1.22 6.57 25.34
C SER A 178 -0.79 5.31 24.60
N HIS A 179 -1.13 4.17 25.15
CA HIS A 179 -0.91 2.87 24.54
C HIS A 179 -2.16 2.02 24.73
N GLY A 180 -2.65 1.45 23.64
CA GLY A 180 -3.85 0.62 23.67
C GLY A 180 -4.51 0.46 22.32
N ASP A 181 -5.65 -0.21 22.35
CA ASP A 181 -6.53 -0.43 21.20
C ASP A 181 -7.96 0.01 21.52
N LEU A 182 -8.94 -0.44 20.72
CA LEU A 182 -10.36 -0.10 20.91
C LEU A 182 -10.97 -0.70 22.19
N THR A 183 -10.32 -1.65 22.82
CA THR A 183 -10.86 -2.43 23.93
C THR A 183 -10.07 -2.30 25.22
N SER A 184 -8.81 -1.95 25.15
CA SER A 184 -7.90 -1.85 26.29
C SER A 184 -6.78 -0.84 26.07
N GLY A 185 -6.29 -0.24 27.15
CA GLY A 185 -5.20 0.72 27.09
C GLY A 185 -4.93 1.44 28.39
N TYR A 186 -3.91 2.30 28.41
CA TYR A 186 -3.55 3.23 29.50
C TYR A 186 -2.93 4.51 28.95
#